data_f092b88114a27207f214a4151c8e37eb
#
_entry.id   f092b88114a27207f214a4151c8e37eb
#
_cell.length_a   1.000
_cell.length_b   1.000
_cell.length_c   1.000
_cell.angle_alpha   90.00
_cell.angle_beta   90.00
_cell.angle_gamma   90.00
#
_symmetry.space_group_name_H-M   'P 1'
#
loop_
_entity.id
_entity.type
_entity.pdbx_description
1 polymer ?
#
loop_
_entity_poly.entity_id
_entity_poly.type
_entity_poly.pdbx_seq_one_letter_code
_entity_poly.pdbx_strand_id
1 'polypeptide(L)'
;MNIMKKIKEGPTVTMFVPYDCNNSCPFCVNKEEYRNSSSFDLDRCYRSLDLLDRIFPHNDVVFTGGEPLAELEALEDIIAHVGETHNLYINTTLPTSENQDIHRIAEVLNRHQDMISCVNVSRHLKHYVKECSDEIFDLLKVRHRINCVIFEDAKEPSTKEKLIKFLDRFNGHEVQIRANYSNLTLENVFETEGDDLFDLLCDIAEYQYPLEKELFR
;
A
#
# COMPACT_ATOMS: atom_id res chain seq x y z
N MET A 1 -8.01 -14.21 -16.11
CA MET A 1 -9.00 -13.32 -16.75
C MET A 1 -8.49 -11.90 -16.57
N ASN A 2 -8.21 -11.15 -17.65
CA ASN A 2 -7.75 -9.77 -17.51
C ASN A 2 -8.90 -8.94 -16.93
N ILE A 3 -8.81 -8.53 -15.68
CA ILE A 3 -9.71 -7.52 -15.12
C ILE A 3 -9.48 -6.25 -15.93
N MET A 4 -10.37 -5.93 -16.84
CA MET A 4 -10.32 -4.63 -17.51
C MET A 4 -10.42 -3.58 -16.44
N LYS A 5 -9.36 -2.80 -16.27
CA LYS A 5 -9.34 -1.67 -15.34
C LYS A 5 -10.54 -0.78 -15.65
N LYS A 6 -11.44 -0.63 -14.69
CA LYS A 6 -12.59 0.26 -14.84
C LYS A 6 -12.07 1.67 -15.13
N ILE A 7 -12.71 2.38 -16.04
CA ILE A 7 -12.33 3.76 -16.36
C ILE A 7 -12.63 4.60 -15.12
N LYS A 8 -11.65 5.32 -14.65
CA LYS A 8 -11.79 6.23 -13.53
C LYS A 8 -12.62 7.44 -13.96
N GLU A 9 -13.77 7.63 -13.36
CA GLU A 9 -14.67 8.76 -13.63
C GLU A 9 -14.71 9.80 -12.50
N GLY A 10 -14.09 9.51 -11.37
CA GLY A 10 -14.11 10.36 -10.18
C GLY A 10 -12.74 10.49 -9.50
N PRO A 11 -12.70 11.19 -8.37
CA PRO A 11 -11.48 11.32 -7.58
C PRO A 11 -11.07 9.98 -6.96
N THR A 12 -9.80 9.88 -6.55
CA THR A 12 -9.37 8.83 -5.64
C THR A 12 -9.86 9.17 -4.23
N VAL A 13 -10.60 8.27 -3.62
CA VAL A 13 -11.09 8.41 -2.25
C VAL A 13 -10.29 7.51 -1.34
N THR A 14 -9.67 8.10 -0.32
CA THR A 14 -8.96 7.35 0.71
C THR A 14 -9.88 7.16 1.91
N MET A 15 -10.12 5.92 2.28
CA MET A 15 -10.87 5.54 3.47
C MET A 15 -9.92 5.09 4.56
N PHE A 16 -9.97 5.78 5.70
CA PHE A 16 -9.17 5.43 6.87
C PHE A 16 -9.95 4.48 7.76
N VAL A 17 -9.47 3.26 7.89
CA VAL A 17 -9.95 2.32 8.90
C VAL A 17 -9.24 2.62 10.22
N PRO A 18 -9.96 2.81 11.33
CA PRO A 18 -9.40 3.27 12.59
C PRO A 18 -8.83 2.14 13.45
N TYR A 19 -8.32 1.10 12.83
CA TYR A 19 -7.71 0.00 13.56
C TYR A 19 -6.31 0.38 14.03
N ASP A 20 -5.92 -0.17 15.18
CA ASP A 20 -4.57 -0.04 15.66
C ASP A 20 -3.56 -0.60 14.66
N CYS A 21 -2.40 0.00 14.64
CA CYS A 21 -1.28 -0.49 13.84
C CYS A 21 -0.13 -0.87 14.78
N ASN A 22 0.31 -2.12 14.70
CA ASN A 22 1.43 -2.64 15.48
C ASN A 22 2.80 -2.16 14.97
N ASN A 23 2.81 -1.27 13.98
CA ASN A 23 4.02 -0.72 13.38
C ASN A 23 4.26 0.72 13.88
N SER A 24 5.52 1.14 13.85
CA SER A 24 5.95 2.48 14.28
C SER A 24 6.77 3.18 13.21
N CYS A 25 6.30 3.14 11.96
CA CYS A 25 6.99 3.75 10.84
C CYS A 25 7.23 5.24 11.09
N PRO A 26 8.48 5.73 10.99
CA PRO A 26 8.80 7.14 11.27
C PRO A 26 8.14 8.11 10.30
N PHE A 27 7.91 7.68 9.06
CA PHE A 27 7.27 8.43 7.97
C PHE A 27 5.75 8.24 7.90
N CYS A 28 5.12 7.60 8.89
CA CYS A 28 3.69 7.37 8.86
C CYS A 28 2.91 8.68 8.98
N VAL A 29 2.11 8.98 7.96
CA VAL A 29 1.27 10.18 7.90
C VAL A 29 -0.04 10.05 8.70
N ASN A 30 -0.41 8.83 9.08
CA ASN A 30 -1.71 8.54 9.70
C ASN A 30 -1.65 8.39 11.23
N LYS A 31 -0.52 8.74 11.86
CA LYS A 31 -0.32 8.53 13.31
C LYS A 31 -1.33 9.24 14.20
N GLU A 32 -1.76 10.41 13.78
CA GLU A 32 -2.68 11.23 14.56
C GLU A 32 -4.14 10.73 14.39
N GLU A 33 -4.50 10.27 13.19
CA GLU A 33 -5.84 9.85 12.85
C GLU A 33 -6.26 8.60 13.66
N TYR A 34 -5.43 7.56 13.71
CA TYR A 34 -5.81 6.33 14.41
C TYR A 34 -5.54 6.37 15.91
N ARG A 35 -4.65 7.23 16.41
CA ARG A 35 -4.46 7.43 17.87
C ARG A 35 -5.66 8.04 18.55
N ASN A 36 -6.43 8.83 17.82
CA ASN A 36 -7.61 9.53 18.33
C ASN A 36 -8.92 8.87 17.89
N SER A 37 -8.87 7.72 17.21
CA SER A 37 -10.08 7.06 16.76
C SER A 37 -10.88 6.52 17.94
N SER A 38 -12.11 6.95 18.03
CA SER A 38 -13.16 6.23 18.77
C SER A 38 -13.55 5.01 17.94
N SER A 39 -14.20 4.04 18.51
CA SER A 39 -14.61 2.77 17.89
C SER A 39 -14.97 2.87 16.40
N PHE A 40 -14.57 1.89 15.63
CA PHE A 40 -14.95 1.74 14.22
C PHE A 40 -16.46 1.48 14.09
N ASP A 41 -17.12 2.25 13.25
CA ASP A 41 -18.56 2.16 12.98
C ASP A 41 -18.76 1.71 11.52
N LEU A 42 -18.99 0.42 11.32
CA LEU A 42 -19.26 -0.20 10.03
C LEU A 42 -20.45 0.46 9.32
N ASP A 43 -21.52 0.77 10.03
CA ASP A 43 -22.70 1.42 9.46
C ASP A 43 -22.36 2.81 8.89
N ARG A 44 -21.45 3.52 9.54
CA ARG A 44 -20.97 4.80 9.04
C ARG A 44 -20.11 4.62 7.80
N CYS A 45 -19.28 3.58 7.78
CA CYS A 45 -18.49 3.22 6.60
C CYS A 45 -19.41 2.92 5.40
N TYR A 46 -20.41 2.07 5.59
CA TYR A 46 -21.37 1.72 4.53
C TYR A 46 -22.13 2.92 4.01
N ARG A 47 -22.66 3.79 4.90
CA ARG A 47 -23.31 5.02 4.46
C ARG A 47 -22.40 5.94 3.65
N SER A 48 -21.11 5.97 3.97
CA SER A 48 -20.13 6.74 3.22
C SER A 48 -19.88 6.16 1.84
N LEU A 49 -19.79 4.84 1.75
CA LEU A 49 -19.66 4.11 0.47
C LEU A 49 -20.91 4.28 -0.39
N ASP A 50 -22.11 4.15 0.18
CA ASP A 50 -23.38 4.36 -0.52
C ASP A 50 -23.53 5.79 -1.05
N LEU A 51 -23.02 6.78 -0.28
CA LEU A 51 -23.01 8.17 -0.74
C LEU A 51 -22.01 8.36 -1.89
N LEU A 52 -20.85 7.75 -1.77
CA LEU A 52 -19.82 7.78 -2.82
C LEU A 52 -20.36 7.19 -4.13
N ASP A 53 -21.07 6.07 -4.06
CA ASP A 53 -21.69 5.39 -5.18
C ASP A 53 -22.66 6.30 -5.95
N ARG A 54 -23.43 7.12 -5.23
CA ARG A 54 -24.40 8.06 -5.84
C ARG A 54 -23.71 9.25 -6.50
N ILE A 55 -22.57 9.69 -6.00
CA ILE A 55 -21.87 10.88 -6.49
C ILE A 55 -20.86 10.50 -7.57
N PHE A 56 -20.12 9.43 -7.34
CA PHE A 56 -19.04 8.94 -8.21
C PHE A 56 -19.10 7.42 -8.34
N PRO A 57 -19.92 6.90 -9.26
CA PRO A 57 -20.16 5.47 -9.37
C PRO A 57 -18.94 4.64 -9.80
N HIS A 58 -17.91 5.28 -10.36
CA HIS A 58 -16.70 4.59 -10.84
C HIS A 58 -15.44 5.36 -10.48
N ASN A 59 -14.97 5.20 -9.26
CA ASN A 59 -13.74 5.84 -8.81
C ASN A 59 -12.79 4.84 -8.14
N ASP A 60 -11.59 5.31 -7.80
CA ASP A 60 -10.64 4.56 -7.02
C ASP A 60 -10.95 4.74 -5.52
N VAL A 61 -11.10 3.65 -4.80
CA VAL A 61 -11.22 3.61 -3.34
C VAL A 61 -9.98 2.96 -2.77
N VAL A 62 -9.29 3.65 -1.88
CA VAL A 62 -8.07 3.17 -1.22
C VAL A 62 -8.34 2.96 0.26
N PHE A 63 -8.32 1.73 0.73
CA PHE A 63 -8.33 1.43 2.16
C PHE A 63 -6.94 1.55 2.74
N THR A 64 -6.83 2.35 3.77
CA THR A 64 -5.62 2.60 4.55
C THR A 64 -6.02 2.93 6.00
N GLY A 65 -5.15 3.53 6.79
CA GLY A 65 -5.46 3.95 8.16
C GLY A 65 -4.38 3.51 9.11
N GLY A 66 -4.72 2.85 10.21
CA GLY A 66 -3.78 2.07 10.98
C GLY A 66 -3.32 0.87 10.14
N GLU A 67 -3.90 -0.28 10.36
CA GLU A 67 -3.66 -1.47 9.54
C GLU A 67 -5.02 -2.08 9.11
N PRO A 68 -5.39 -1.99 7.82
CA PRO A 68 -6.69 -2.49 7.36
C PRO A 68 -6.92 -3.98 7.61
N LEU A 69 -5.87 -4.79 7.60
CA LEU A 69 -5.96 -6.22 7.85
C LEU A 69 -5.84 -6.58 9.34
N ALA A 70 -5.80 -5.61 10.25
CA ALA A 70 -5.86 -5.90 11.69
C ALA A 70 -7.20 -6.52 12.09
N GLU A 71 -8.28 -6.16 11.40
CA GLU A 71 -9.63 -6.69 11.56
C GLU A 71 -10.11 -7.29 10.24
N LEU A 72 -9.62 -8.49 9.94
CA LEU A 72 -9.76 -9.12 8.62
C LEU A 72 -11.22 -9.39 8.24
N GLU A 73 -12.06 -9.78 9.20
CA GLU A 73 -13.49 -10.04 8.96
C GLU A 73 -14.24 -8.76 8.60
N ALA A 74 -13.99 -7.67 9.33
CA ALA A 74 -14.61 -6.38 9.04
C ALA A 74 -14.15 -5.83 7.68
N LEU A 75 -12.89 -6.06 7.31
CA LEU A 75 -12.40 -5.70 5.97
C LEU A 75 -13.11 -6.52 4.88
N GLU A 76 -13.34 -7.81 5.12
CA GLU A 76 -14.06 -8.69 4.17
C GLU A 76 -15.48 -8.17 3.93
N ASP A 77 -16.20 -7.77 4.98
CA ASP A 77 -17.53 -7.18 4.87
C ASP A 77 -17.51 -5.85 4.08
N ILE A 78 -16.50 -5.01 4.31
CA ILE A 78 -16.33 -3.76 3.56
C ILE A 78 -16.05 -4.03 2.08
N ILE A 79 -15.19 -4.99 1.77
CA ILE A 79 -14.89 -5.37 0.37
C ILE A 79 -16.17 -5.85 -0.33
N ALA A 80 -16.96 -6.69 0.35
CA ALA A 80 -18.23 -7.18 -0.19
C ALA A 80 -19.25 -6.05 -0.42
N HIS A 81 -19.26 -5.04 0.47
CA HIS A 81 -20.15 -3.87 0.34
C HIS A 81 -19.73 -2.94 -0.81
N VAL A 82 -18.43 -2.71 -1.01
CA VAL A 82 -17.91 -1.94 -2.16
C VAL A 82 -18.26 -2.63 -3.48
N GLY A 83 -18.23 -3.96 -3.49
CA GLY A 83 -18.54 -4.77 -4.65
C GLY A 83 -17.63 -4.45 -5.86
N GLU A 84 -18.20 -4.64 -7.06
CA GLU A 84 -17.48 -4.40 -8.32
C GLU A 84 -17.60 -2.97 -8.84
N THR A 85 -18.22 -2.07 -8.09
CA THR A 85 -18.57 -0.72 -8.56
C THR A 85 -17.34 0.17 -8.68
N HIS A 86 -16.40 0.05 -7.73
CA HIS A 86 -15.19 0.85 -7.65
C HIS A 86 -13.92 0.04 -7.93
N ASN A 87 -12.81 0.72 -8.23
CA ASN A 87 -11.49 0.12 -8.21
C ASN A 87 -10.97 0.13 -6.77
N LEU A 88 -10.88 -1.04 -6.15
CA LEU A 88 -10.49 -1.16 -4.75
C LEU A 88 -8.98 -1.41 -4.61
N TYR A 89 -8.32 -0.58 -3.82
CA TYR A 89 -6.93 -0.72 -3.44
C TYR A 89 -6.82 -0.86 -1.92
N ILE A 90 -5.94 -1.72 -1.44
CA ILE A 90 -5.71 -1.94 -0.01
C ILE A 90 -4.23 -1.70 0.29
N ASN A 91 -3.94 -0.77 1.22
CA ASN A 91 -2.58 -0.53 1.71
C ASN A 91 -2.40 -1.29 3.03
N THR A 92 -1.47 -2.23 3.08
CA THR A 92 -1.30 -3.11 4.25
C THR A 92 0.15 -3.54 4.45
N THR A 93 0.47 -3.99 5.65
CA THR A 93 1.72 -4.68 5.96
C THR A 93 1.57 -6.21 5.92
N LEU A 94 0.36 -6.73 5.68
CA LEU A 94 -0.01 -8.14 5.82
C LEU A 94 0.30 -8.66 7.24
N PRO A 95 -0.33 -8.10 8.29
CA PRO A 95 -0.01 -8.42 9.67
C PRO A 95 -0.43 -9.84 10.03
N THR A 96 0.45 -10.58 10.70
CA THR A 96 0.14 -11.89 11.28
C THR A 96 -0.06 -11.80 12.78
N SER A 97 -0.88 -12.68 13.32
CA SER A 97 -1.15 -12.84 14.75
C SER A 97 -1.36 -14.32 15.09
N GLU A 98 -1.65 -14.64 16.34
CA GLU A 98 -1.96 -16.01 16.77
C GLU A 98 -3.15 -16.63 16.02
N ASN A 99 -4.13 -15.79 15.64
CA ASN A 99 -5.35 -16.23 14.96
C ASN A 99 -5.37 -15.89 13.45
N GLN A 100 -4.32 -15.28 12.93
CA GLN A 100 -4.26 -14.78 11.56
C GLN A 100 -2.85 -15.06 10.98
N ASP A 101 -2.70 -16.22 10.36
CA ASP A 101 -1.47 -16.57 9.64
C ASP A 101 -1.50 -16.14 8.17
N ILE A 102 -0.41 -16.39 7.45
CA ILE A 102 -0.28 -16.03 6.03
C ILE A 102 -1.32 -16.76 5.15
N HIS A 103 -1.73 -17.97 5.52
CA HIS A 103 -2.70 -18.75 4.76
C HIS A 103 -4.11 -18.14 4.90
N ARG A 104 -4.49 -17.73 6.12
CA ARG A 104 -5.77 -17.06 6.37
C ARG A 104 -5.85 -15.72 5.64
N ILE A 105 -4.78 -14.92 5.67
CA ILE A 105 -4.72 -13.65 4.93
C ILE A 105 -4.88 -13.89 3.44
N ALA A 106 -4.09 -14.83 2.88
CA ALA A 106 -4.17 -15.14 1.45
C ALA A 106 -5.53 -15.71 1.05
N GLU A 107 -6.15 -16.55 1.88
CA GLU A 107 -7.49 -17.09 1.64
C GLU A 107 -8.51 -15.98 1.46
N VAL A 108 -8.57 -15.02 2.41
CA VAL A 108 -9.53 -13.91 2.36
C VAL A 108 -9.29 -13.03 1.15
N LEU A 109 -8.06 -12.57 0.93
CA LEU A 109 -7.74 -11.70 -0.19
C LEU A 109 -8.01 -12.37 -1.55
N ASN A 110 -7.69 -13.66 -1.69
CA ASN A 110 -7.92 -14.41 -2.91
C ASN A 110 -9.41 -14.67 -3.19
N ARG A 111 -10.22 -14.82 -2.13
CA ARG A 111 -11.67 -14.96 -2.26
C ARG A 111 -12.30 -13.76 -2.96
N HIS A 112 -11.74 -12.59 -2.74
CA HIS A 112 -12.20 -11.31 -3.29
C HIS A 112 -11.31 -10.77 -4.42
N GLN A 113 -10.50 -11.62 -5.06
CA GLN A 113 -9.54 -11.19 -6.09
C GLN A 113 -10.18 -10.45 -7.28
N ASP A 114 -11.44 -10.73 -7.59
CA ASP A 114 -12.16 -10.08 -8.67
C ASP A 114 -12.69 -8.68 -8.29
N MET A 115 -12.74 -8.36 -7.01
CA MET A 115 -13.15 -7.06 -6.47
C MET A 115 -11.95 -6.16 -6.16
N ILE A 116 -10.82 -6.75 -5.81
CA ILE A 116 -9.61 -6.02 -5.42
C ILE A 116 -8.75 -5.73 -6.65
N SER A 117 -8.55 -4.46 -6.95
CA SER A 117 -7.70 -4.03 -8.07
C SER A 117 -6.22 -4.22 -7.79
N CYS A 118 -5.79 -3.95 -6.55
CA CYS A 118 -4.41 -4.20 -6.12
C CYS A 118 -4.27 -4.14 -4.60
N VAL A 119 -3.50 -5.06 -4.04
CA VAL A 119 -3.01 -5.00 -2.66
C VAL A 119 -1.62 -4.37 -2.65
N ASN A 120 -1.48 -3.21 -2.03
CA ASN A 120 -0.22 -2.50 -1.89
C ASN A 120 0.44 -2.93 -0.58
N VAL A 121 1.48 -3.76 -0.67
CA VAL A 121 2.15 -4.35 0.49
C VAL A 121 3.35 -3.51 0.89
N SER A 122 3.32 -2.96 2.10
CA SER A 122 4.42 -2.17 2.64
C SER A 122 5.60 -3.04 3.02
N ARG A 123 6.74 -2.82 2.36
CA ARG A 123 8.06 -3.38 2.66
C ARG A 123 9.08 -2.27 2.48
N HIS A 124 10.11 -2.24 3.31
CA HIS A 124 11.06 -1.13 3.32
C HIS A 124 12.50 -1.62 3.35
N LEU A 125 13.44 -0.73 3.05
CA LEU A 125 14.88 -1.04 3.12
C LEU A 125 15.34 -1.36 4.55
N LYS A 126 14.52 -1.01 5.54
CA LYS A 126 14.74 -1.20 6.97
C LYS A 126 13.50 -1.81 7.61
N HIS A 127 13.68 -2.43 8.78
CA HIS A 127 12.61 -3.10 9.51
C HIS A 127 11.69 -2.12 10.27
N TYR A 128 11.02 -1.22 9.54
CA TYR A 128 10.02 -0.31 10.12
C TYR A 128 8.67 -0.98 10.34
N VAL A 129 8.39 -2.04 9.62
CA VAL A 129 7.16 -2.83 9.73
C VAL A 129 7.48 -4.23 10.21
N LYS A 130 6.55 -4.85 10.94
CA LYS A 130 6.61 -6.27 11.24
C LYS A 130 6.20 -7.02 9.99
N GLU A 131 7.16 -7.67 9.36
CA GLU A 131 6.93 -8.42 8.13
C GLU A 131 6.56 -9.87 8.46
N CYS A 132 5.56 -10.39 7.77
CA CYS A 132 5.32 -11.85 7.72
C CYS A 132 6.31 -12.53 6.77
N SER A 133 6.25 -13.86 6.70
CA SER A 133 7.04 -14.63 5.72
C SER A 133 6.74 -14.20 4.28
N ASP A 134 7.77 -14.09 3.45
CA ASP A 134 7.63 -13.79 2.02
C ASP A 134 6.91 -14.90 1.24
N GLU A 135 6.76 -16.09 1.81
CA GLU A 135 5.92 -17.18 1.25
C GLU A 135 4.48 -16.73 0.95
N ILE A 136 4.00 -15.69 1.62
CA ILE A 136 2.68 -15.14 1.35
C ILE A 136 2.53 -14.68 -0.10
N PHE A 137 3.59 -14.18 -0.73
CA PHE A 137 3.54 -13.71 -2.12
C PHE A 137 3.28 -14.84 -3.11
N ASP A 138 3.71 -16.06 -2.79
CA ASP A 138 3.42 -17.27 -3.58
C ASP A 138 1.96 -17.73 -3.39
N LEU A 139 1.35 -17.39 -2.26
CA LEU A 139 -0.04 -17.74 -1.94
C LEU A 139 -1.04 -16.75 -2.53
N LEU A 140 -0.65 -15.48 -2.74
CA LEU A 140 -1.53 -14.43 -3.23
C LEU A 140 -1.80 -14.59 -4.73
N LYS A 141 -3.07 -14.80 -5.09
CA LYS A 141 -3.58 -14.78 -6.48
C LYS A 141 -4.09 -13.39 -6.86
N VAL A 142 -4.50 -12.60 -5.89
CA VAL A 142 -4.87 -11.21 -6.07
C VAL A 142 -3.66 -10.41 -6.54
N ARG A 143 -3.86 -9.46 -7.46
CA ARG A 143 -2.79 -8.55 -7.86
C ARG A 143 -2.24 -7.82 -6.64
N HIS A 144 -0.95 -7.88 -6.47
CA HIS A 144 -0.27 -7.18 -5.39
C HIS A 144 0.95 -6.44 -5.89
N ARG A 145 1.38 -5.44 -5.13
CA ARG A 145 2.54 -4.61 -5.42
C ARG A 145 3.27 -4.31 -4.12
N ILE A 146 4.59 -4.40 -4.17
CA ILE A 146 5.46 -4.05 -3.04
C ILE A 146 5.68 -2.54 -3.03
N ASN A 147 5.31 -1.88 -1.94
CA ASN A 147 5.52 -0.44 -1.74
C ASN A 147 6.66 -0.20 -0.76
N CYS A 148 7.69 0.50 -1.22
CA CYS A 148 8.83 0.91 -0.40
C CYS A 148 8.89 2.43 -0.32
N VAL A 149 8.87 2.96 0.90
CA VAL A 149 9.19 4.36 1.16
C VAL A 149 10.67 4.45 1.52
N ILE A 150 11.43 5.22 0.76
CA ILE A 150 12.81 5.56 1.10
C ILE A 150 12.76 6.65 2.16
N PHE A 151 13.23 6.32 3.36
CA PHE A 151 13.29 7.24 4.47
C PHE A 151 14.73 7.41 4.90
N GLU A 152 15.23 8.65 4.87
CA GLU A 152 16.57 8.97 5.32
C GLU A 152 16.61 9.04 6.86
N ASP A 153 17.46 8.22 7.41
CA ASP A 153 17.75 8.18 8.82
C ASP A 153 19.27 8.34 9.01
N ALA A 154 19.68 9.40 9.69
CA ALA A 154 21.08 9.70 9.92
C ALA A 154 21.87 8.55 10.59
N LYS A 155 21.17 7.69 11.35
CA LYS A 155 21.80 6.55 12.02
C LYS A 155 21.95 5.34 11.11
N GLU A 156 21.12 5.25 10.09
CA GLU A 156 21.10 4.13 9.17
C GLU A 156 20.67 4.59 7.78
N PRO A 157 21.58 5.21 7.01
CA PRO A 157 21.26 5.76 5.70
C PRO A 157 20.81 4.67 4.71
N SER A 158 19.94 5.04 3.80
CA SER A 158 19.63 4.24 2.64
C SER A 158 20.81 4.22 1.69
N THR A 159 21.22 3.04 1.23
CA THR A 159 22.36 2.88 0.34
C THR A 159 21.97 2.12 -0.91
N LYS A 160 22.77 2.27 -1.97
CA LYS A 160 22.61 1.53 -3.23
C LYS A 160 22.58 0.01 -2.98
N GLU A 161 23.44 -0.49 -2.10
CA GLU A 161 23.50 -1.92 -1.78
C GLU A 161 22.23 -2.42 -1.09
N LYS A 162 21.65 -1.61 -0.20
CA LYS A 162 20.36 -1.94 0.45
C LYS A 162 19.23 -1.97 -0.57
N LEU A 163 19.21 -1.01 -1.49
CA LEU A 163 18.19 -0.94 -2.53
C LEU A 163 18.32 -2.13 -3.50
N ILE A 164 19.54 -2.48 -3.93
CA ILE A 164 19.78 -3.66 -4.76
C ILE A 164 19.29 -4.92 -4.06
N LYS A 165 19.67 -5.14 -2.79
CA LYS A 165 19.21 -6.31 -2.01
C LYS A 165 17.69 -6.36 -1.88
N PHE A 166 17.04 -5.20 -1.73
CA PHE A 166 15.60 -5.11 -1.67
C PHE A 166 14.96 -5.50 -3.01
N LEU A 167 15.47 -4.99 -4.12
CA LEU A 167 14.97 -5.33 -5.46
C LEU A 167 15.22 -6.81 -5.80
N ASP A 168 16.37 -7.35 -5.42
CA ASP A 168 16.68 -8.79 -5.60
C ASP A 168 15.72 -9.67 -4.80
N ARG A 169 15.40 -9.28 -3.55
CA ARG A 169 14.44 -10.00 -2.70
C ARG A 169 13.06 -10.08 -3.34
N PHE A 170 12.64 -9.02 -4.02
CA PHE A 170 11.33 -8.93 -4.65
C PHE A 170 11.38 -9.04 -6.18
N ASN A 171 12.44 -9.68 -6.69
CA ASN A 171 12.56 -9.92 -8.13
C ASN A 171 11.37 -10.76 -8.64
N GLY A 172 10.75 -10.29 -9.73
CA GLY A 172 9.53 -10.89 -10.28
C GLY A 172 8.21 -10.32 -9.75
N HIS A 173 8.25 -9.44 -8.76
CA HIS A 173 7.08 -8.71 -8.26
C HIS A 173 7.07 -7.26 -8.78
N GLU A 174 5.86 -6.66 -8.84
CA GLU A 174 5.70 -5.23 -9.09
C GLU A 174 6.19 -4.47 -7.85
N VAL A 175 7.20 -3.61 -8.01
CA VAL A 175 7.76 -2.80 -6.92
C VAL A 175 7.50 -1.33 -7.22
N GLN A 176 6.99 -0.59 -6.22
CA GLN A 176 6.85 0.86 -6.26
C GLN A 176 7.73 1.48 -5.18
N ILE A 177 8.68 2.31 -5.59
CA ILE A 177 9.53 3.08 -4.70
C ILE A 177 9.00 4.50 -4.60
N ARG A 178 8.92 5.03 -3.38
CA ARG A 178 8.43 6.37 -3.09
C ARG A 178 9.46 7.12 -2.25
N ALA A 179 9.72 8.37 -2.61
CA ALA A 179 10.44 9.29 -1.74
C ALA A 179 9.62 9.62 -0.49
N ASN A 180 10.30 9.92 0.61
CA ASN A 180 9.64 10.46 1.80
C ASN A 180 9.45 11.97 1.63
N TYR A 181 8.21 12.41 1.61
CA TYR A 181 7.85 13.83 1.44
C TYR A 181 7.72 14.59 2.77
N SER A 182 7.96 13.97 3.91
CA SER A 182 7.78 14.63 5.21
C SER A 182 8.71 15.82 5.45
N ASN A 183 9.83 15.87 4.74
CA ASN A 183 10.81 16.95 4.83
C ASN A 183 10.73 17.95 3.67
N LEU A 184 9.77 17.79 2.75
CA LEU A 184 9.63 18.71 1.63
C LEU A 184 9.00 20.02 2.08
N THR A 185 9.70 21.13 1.81
CA THR A 185 9.18 22.48 1.91
C THR A 185 8.95 23.04 0.51
N LEU A 186 8.22 24.17 0.39
CA LEU A 186 8.07 24.86 -0.89
C LEU A 186 9.41 25.34 -1.46
N GLU A 187 10.42 25.50 -0.62
CA GLU A 187 11.74 25.96 -1.00
C GLU A 187 12.60 24.83 -1.56
N ASN A 188 12.47 23.62 -1.01
CA ASN A 188 13.32 22.48 -1.37
C ASN A 188 12.63 21.43 -2.24
N VAL A 189 11.34 21.59 -2.56
CA VAL A 189 10.59 20.61 -3.36
C VAL A 189 11.18 20.36 -4.75
N PHE A 190 11.98 21.28 -5.26
CA PHE A 190 12.62 21.20 -6.57
C PHE A 190 14.15 20.97 -6.52
N GLU A 191 14.75 20.98 -5.32
CA GLU A 191 16.22 20.95 -5.17
C GLU A 191 16.74 19.64 -4.55
N THR A 192 15.92 18.58 -4.46
CA THR A 192 16.18 17.70 -3.39
C THR A 192 16.52 16.27 -3.70
N GLU A 193 16.75 15.56 -2.61
CA GLU A 193 16.82 14.11 -2.36
C GLU A 193 16.09 13.21 -3.40
N GLY A 194 15.13 13.76 -4.15
CA GLY A 194 14.51 13.12 -5.30
C GLY A 194 15.47 12.92 -6.45
N ASP A 195 16.40 13.82 -6.65
CA ASP A 195 17.35 13.73 -7.76
C ASP A 195 18.38 12.64 -7.47
N ASP A 196 18.94 12.60 -6.24
CA ASP A 196 19.86 11.55 -5.82
C ASP A 196 19.20 10.17 -5.85
N LEU A 197 17.94 10.07 -5.45
CA LEU A 197 17.19 8.83 -5.52
C LEU A 197 16.84 8.46 -6.97
N PHE A 198 16.48 9.46 -7.79
CA PHE A 198 16.18 9.25 -9.20
C PHE A 198 17.43 8.81 -9.95
N ASP A 199 18.56 9.46 -9.73
CA ASP A 199 19.85 9.08 -10.30
C ASP A 199 20.26 7.69 -9.84
N LEU A 200 20.08 7.36 -8.56
CA LEU A 200 20.32 6.03 -8.03
C LEU A 200 19.43 4.97 -8.69
N LEU A 201 18.16 5.27 -8.92
CA LEU A 201 17.22 4.37 -9.60
C LEU A 201 17.56 4.23 -11.09
N CYS A 202 17.97 5.31 -11.74
CA CYS A 202 18.44 5.28 -13.14
C CYS A 202 19.71 4.44 -13.28
N ASP A 203 20.67 4.62 -12.40
CA ASP A 203 21.92 3.84 -12.34
C ASP A 203 21.65 2.34 -12.19
N ILE A 204 20.66 1.96 -11.35
CA ILE A 204 20.27 0.57 -11.15
C ILE A 204 19.53 0.04 -12.37
N ALA A 205 18.64 0.85 -12.95
CA ALA A 205 17.84 0.48 -14.11
C ALA A 205 18.67 0.22 -15.35
N GLU A 206 19.70 1.03 -15.59
CA GLU A 206 20.64 0.82 -16.70
C GLU A 206 21.41 -0.51 -16.58
N TYR A 207 21.55 -1.02 -15.35
CA TYR A 207 22.36 -2.21 -15.08
C TYR A 207 21.61 -3.53 -15.09
N GLN A 208 20.36 -3.59 -14.61
CA GLN A 208 19.69 -4.88 -14.38
C GLN A 208 18.17 -4.91 -14.61
N TYR A 209 17.48 -3.77 -14.58
CA TYR A 209 16.03 -3.73 -14.64
C TYR A 209 15.56 -2.75 -15.72
N PRO A 210 15.01 -3.21 -16.84
CA PRO A 210 14.44 -2.31 -17.83
C PRO A 210 13.23 -1.60 -17.23
N LEU A 211 13.40 -0.35 -16.86
CA LEU A 211 12.30 0.52 -16.46
C LEU A 211 11.45 0.82 -17.68
N GLU A 212 10.18 0.45 -17.65
CA GLU A 212 9.24 0.96 -18.63
C GLU A 212 9.12 2.48 -18.43
N LYS A 213 9.52 3.25 -19.43
CA LYS A 213 9.54 4.73 -19.40
C LYS A 213 8.19 5.40 -19.10
N GLU A 214 7.11 4.63 -19.03
CA GLU A 214 5.76 5.12 -18.73
C GLU A 214 5.47 5.30 -17.22
N LEU A 215 6.35 4.84 -16.32
CA LEU A 215 6.14 4.94 -14.88
C LEU A 215 6.45 6.33 -14.28
N PHE A 216 7.01 7.25 -15.07
CA PHE A 216 7.47 8.57 -14.62
C PHE A 216 6.75 9.75 -15.30
N ARG A 217 5.49 9.57 -15.70
CA ARG A 217 4.65 10.68 -16.19
C ARG A 217 3.48 10.98 -15.27
#